data_121920a697376504ec54691329e247ab
#
_entry.id   121920a697376504ec54691329e247ab
#
_cell.length_a   1.000
_cell.length_b   1.000
_cell.length_c   1.000
_cell.angle_alpha   90.00
_cell.angle_beta   90.00
_cell.angle_gamma   90.00
#
_symmetry.space_group_name_H-M   'P 1'
#
loop_
_entity.id
_entity.type
_entity.pdbx_description
1 polymer ?
#
loop_
_entity_poly.entity_id
_entity_poly.type
_entity_poly.pdbx_seq_one_letter_code
_entity_poly.pdbx_strand_id
1 'polypeptide(L)'
;RADPPALYYGRYDEHPAESVGGGLPIRPEWLTEAIGLVSLPPHQEHQGPFRRNDGLLEIRSPLVGPTGPMTRVLVLDAESGWIRELQLIDAQGQLVAAARNSDHFRDPESGVVLPRTTEIEWPAAGMQLTLRLGDVQIGPLDPASDMWSQPQYPGFPDIRVTEPGPVPPN
;
A
#
# COMPACT_ATOMS: atom_id res chain seq x y z
N ARG A 1 25.35 12.15 -2.21
CA ARG A 1 24.84 13.54 -2.13
C ARG A 1 23.36 13.44 -1.87
N ALA A 2 22.91 13.89 -0.70
CA ALA A 2 21.46 14.01 -0.48
C ALA A 2 20.95 15.09 -1.42
N ASP A 3 19.91 14.78 -2.21
CA ASP A 3 19.24 15.78 -3.01
C ASP A 3 18.66 16.86 -2.09
N PRO A 4 18.63 18.12 -2.52
CA PRO A 4 18.03 19.17 -1.71
C PRO A 4 16.56 18.82 -1.43
N PRO A 5 16.06 19.15 -0.25
CA PRO A 5 14.68 18.87 0.09
C PRO A 5 13.74 19.58 -0.91
N ALA A 6 12.84 18.82 -1.49
CA ALA A 6 11.89 19.29 -2.50
C ALA A 6 10.54 18.57 -2.31
N LEU A 7 9.46 19.19 -2.77
CA LEU A 7 8.16 18.55 -2.90
C LEU A 7 8.09 17.88 -4.27
N TYR A 8 8.12 16.56 -4.27
CA TYR A 8 7.92 15.77 -5.49
C TYR A 8 6.45 15.47 -5.67
N TYR A 9 5.89 15.78 -6.83
CA TYR A 9 4.49 15.52 -7.14
C TYR A 9 4.32 14.99 -8.56
N GLY A 10 3.24 14.27 -8.81
CA GLY A 10 2.90 13.75 -10.13
C GLY A 10 1.50 13.16 -10.14
N ARG A 11 1.02 12.85 -11.33
CA ARG A 11 -0.24 12.14 -11.48
C ARG A 11 -0.01 10.66 -11.23
N TYR A 12 -0.98 10.05 -10.60
CA TYR A 12 -0.96 8.63 -10.27
C TYR A 12 -0.87 7.72 -11.50
N ASP A 13 -1.55 8.11 -12.59
CA ASP A 13 -1.59 7.39 -13.85
C ASP A 13 -0.34 7.60 -14.74
N GLU A 14 0.50 8.58 -14.39
CA GLU A 14 1.72 8.92 -15.13
C GLU A 14 2.99 8.25 -14.56
N HIS A 15 2.88 7.49 -13.45
CA HIS A 15 4.07 6.92 -12.82
C HIS A 15 4.16 5.41 -13.02
N PRO A 16 5.16 4.94 -13.78
CA PRO A 16 5.61 3.57 -13.65
C PRO A 16 6.18 3.38 -12.23
N ALA A 17 5.88 2.23 -11.63
CA ALA A 17 6.23 1.90 -10.24
C ALA A 17 7.74 2.01 -9.88
N GLU A 18 8.59 2.29 -10.86
CA GLU A 18 10.05 2.36 -10.74
C GLU A 18 10.60 3.78 -10.54
N SER A 19 9.77 4.82 -10.60
CA SER A 19 10.27 6.21 -10.84
C SER A 19 10.02 7.20 -9.70
N VAL A 20 9.47 6.83 -8.58
CA VAL A 20 9.38 7.78 -7.46
C VAL A 20 10.78 7.99 -6.90
N GLY A 21 11.29 9.20 -6.99
CA GLY A 21 12.65 9.60 -6.62
C GLY A 21 13.09 8.97 -5.30
N GLY A 22 14.13 8.13 -5.39
CA GLY A 22 14.62 7.34 -4.27
C GLY A 22 14.27 5.86 -4.30
N GLY A 23 13.58 5.35 -5.34
CA GLY A 23 13.38 3.91 -5.52
C GLY A 23 12.45 3.25 -4.51
N LEU A 24 11.48 4.00 -3.95
CA LEU A 24 10.45 3.41 -3.12
C LEU A 24 9.50 2.55 -3.97
N PRO A 25 9.46 1.23 -3.77
CA PRO A 25 8.58 0.34 -4.53
C PRO A 25 7.12 0.43 -4.03
N ILE A 26 6.66 1.65 -3.70
CA ILE A 26 5.35 1.87 -3.10
C ILE A 26 4.35 2.22 -4.19
N ARG A 27 3.42 1.32 -4.44
CA ARG A 27 2.22 1.60 -5.22
C ARG A 27 1.14 2.11 -4.26
N PRO A 28 0.50 3.26 -4.54
CA PRO A 28 -0.54 3.80 -3.67
C PRO A 28 -1.71 2.83 -3.45
N GLU A 29 -2.08 2.01 -4.46
CA GLU A 29 -3.12 0.98 -4.31
C GLU A 29 -2.73 -0.04 -3.23
N TRP A 30 -1.46 -0.43 -3.22
CA TRP A 30 -0.99 -1.37 -2.22
C TRP A 30 -1.02 -0.78 -0.81
N LEU A 31 -0.74 0.53 -0.65
CA LEU A 31 -0.91 1.21 0.65
C LEU A 31 -2.37 1.18 1.12
N THR A 32 -3.32 1.36 0.20
CA THR A 32 -4.75 1.26 0.50
C THR A 32 -5.10 -0.15 0.97
N GLU A 33 -4.59 -1.18 0.28
CA GLU A 33 -4.77 -2.57 0.70
C GLU A 33 -4.06 -2.85 2.04
N ALA A 34 -2.87 -2.29 2.25
CA ALA A 34 -2.08 -2.48 3.47
C ALA A 34 -2.82 -2.03 4.74
N ILE A 35 -3.59 -0.96 4.67
CA ILE A 35 -4.45 -0.49 5.77
C ILE A 35 -5.77 -1.25 5.89
N GLY A 36 -5.93 -2.36 5.18
CA GLY A 36 -7.09 -3.24 5.30
C GLY A 36 -8.23 -2.98 4.33
N LEU A 37 -8.11 -2.04 3.39
CA LEU A 37 -9.11 -1.79 2.35
C LEU A 37 -8.86 -2.70 1.13
N VAL A 38 -9.06 -3.99 1.32
CA VAL A 38 -8.79 -5.02 0.30
C VAL A 38 -10.06 -5.38 -0.46
N SER A 39 -9.95 -5.45 -1.78
CA SER A 39 -10.98 -5.99 -2.64
C SER A 39 -10.64 -7.43 -3.08
N LEU A 40 -11.64 -8.31 -3.03
CA LEU A 40 -11.58 -9.68 -3.53
C LEU A 40 -12.66 -9.85 -4.61
N PRO A 41 -12.41 -9.41 -5.86
CA PRO A 41 -13.40 -9.47 -6.91
C PRO A 41 -13.76 -10.93 -7.25
N PRO A 42 -15.05 -11.28 -7.39
CA PRO A 42 -15.48 -12.68 -7.63
C PRO A 42 -14.99 -13.28 -8.96
N HIS A 43 -14.60 -12.41 -9.91
CA HIS A 43 -14.08 -12.83 -11.21
C HIS A 43 -12.57 -13.09 -11.21
N GLN A 44 -11.87 -12.74 -10.13
CA GLN A 44 -10.46 -13.02 -9.94
C GLN A 44 -10.30 -14.38 -9.25
N GLU A 45 -9.30 -15.14 -9.65
CA GLU A 45 -8.98 -16.40 -8.98
C GLU A 45 -8.45 -16.12 -7.56
N HIS A 46 -9.04 -16.84 -6.59
CA HIS A 46 -8.61 -16.82 -5.20
C HIS A 46 -8.50 -18.25 -4.70
N GLN A 47 -7.43 -18.55 -3.97
CA GLN A 47 -7.22 -19.85 -3.35
C GLN A 47 -7.40 -19.72 -1.84
N GLY A 48 -8.10 -20.69 -1.23
CA GLY A 48 -8.41 -20.69 0.19
C GLY A 48 -9.90 -20.45 0.48
N PRO A 49 -10.27 -20.06 1.71
CA PRO A 49 -9.36 -19.80 2.83
C PRO A 49 -8.70 -21.06 3.38
N PHE A 50 -7.41 -21.01 3.59
CA PHE A 50 -6.65 -22.08 4.26
C PHE A 50 -6.50 -21.74 5.75
N ARG A 51 -6.75 -22.73 6.61
CA ARG A 51 -6.50 -22.55 8.06
C ARG A 51 -5.01 -22.73 8.36
N ARG A 52 -4.42 -21.73 9.00
CA ARG A 52 -3.04 -21.75 9.47
C ARG A 52 -2.94 -22.41 10.86
N ASN A 53 -1.73 -22.83 11.25
CA ASN A 53 -1.46 -23.43 12.55
C ASN A 53 -1.64 -22.46 13.73
N ASP A 54 -1.56 -21.15 13.48
CA ASP A 54 -1.79 -20.07 14.45
C ASP A 54 -3.27 -19.70 14.60
N GLY A 55 -4.17 -20.42 13.95
CA GLY A 55 -5.62 -20.21 13.99
C GLY A 55 -6.15 -19.16 13.01
N LEU A 56 -5.26 -18.49 12.29
CA LEU A 56 -5.63 -17.51 11.26
C LEU A 56 -6.08 -18.19 9.97
N LEU A 57 -6.71 -17.44 9.10
CA LEU A 57 -7.09 -17.86 7.74
C LEU A 57 -6.20 -17.15 6.72
N GLU A 58 -5.88 -17.86 5.65
CA GLU A 58 -5.05 -17.36 4.56
C GLU A 58 -5.78 -17.47 3.22
N ILE A 59 -5.80 -16.37 2.45
CA ILE A 59 -6.31 -16.32 1.07
C ILE A 59 -5.16 -15.89 0.16
N ARG A 60 -4.95 -16.63 -0.91
CA ARG A 60 -3.93 -16.33 -1.93
C ARG A 60 -4.59 -15.88 -3.22
N SER A 61 -4.05 -14.83 -3.82
CA SER A 61 -4.54 -14.29 -5.09
C SER A 61 -3.37 -14.01 -6.02
N PRO A 62 -3.37 -14.56 -7.25
CA PRO A 62 -2.37 -14.19 -8.23
C PRO A 62 -2.55 -12.73 -8.67
N LEU A 63 -1.46 -12.04 -8.90
CA LEU A 63 -1.43 -10.70 -9.46
C LEU A 63 -0.20 -10.52 -10.35
N VAL A 64 -0.23 -9.47 -11.17
CA VAL A 64 0.92 -9.06 -11.97
C VAL A 64 1.52 -7.82 -11.33
N GLY A 65 2.74 -7.97 -10.83
CA GLY A 65 3.53 -6.87 -10.29
C GLY A 65 4.45 -6.24 -11.34
N PRO A 66 5.20 -5.20 -10.96
CA PRO A 66 6.15 -4.52 -11.85
C PRO A 66 7.23 -5.46 -12.39
N THR A 67 7.67 -6.41 -11.59
CA THR A 67 8.76 -7.35 -11.90
C THR A 67 8.26 -8.71 -12.39
N GLY A 68 6.96 -8.87 -12.62
CA GLY A 68 6.37 -10.12 -13.12
C GLY A 68 5.28 -10.70 -12.22
N PRO A 69 5.00 -12.01 -12.35
CA PRO A 69 3.98 -12.68 -11.56
C PRO A 69 4.28 -12.62 -10.06
N MET A 70 3.28 -12.34 -9.28
CA MET A 70 3.34 -12.26 -7.82
C MET A 70 2.13 -12.96 -7.21
N THR A 71 2.20 -13.25 -5.93
CA THR A 71 1.07 -13.72 -5.13
C THR A 71 0.83 -12.75 -4.00
N ARG A 72 -0.40 -12.26 -3.91
CA ARG A 72 -0.90 -11.57 -2.73
C ARG A 72 -1.40 -12.60 -1.74
N VAL A 73 -0.92 -12.54 -0.51
CA VAL A 73 -1.37 -13.36 0.62
C VAL A 73 -2.06 -12.48 1.63
N LEU A 74 -3.33 -12.73 1.86
CA LEU A 74 -4.16 -12.04 2.84
C LEU A 74 -4.35 -12.95 4.05
N VAL A 75 -3.99 -12.48 5.23
CA VAL A 75 -4.13 -13.21 6.49
C VAL A 75 -5.20 -12.55 7.34
N LEU A 76 -6.18 -13.34 7.76
CA LEU A 76 -7.39 -12.90 8.46
C LEU A 76 -7.50 -13.60 9.81
N ASP A 77 -8.01 -12.89 10.78
CA ASP A 77 -8.50 -13.49 12.01
C ASP A 77 -9.76 -14.32 11.72
N ALA A 78 -9.77 -15.57 12.17
CA ALA A 78 -10.83 -16.53 11.81
C ALA A 78 -12.19 -16.22 12.44
N GLU A 79 -12.21 -15.49 13.57
CA GLU A 79 -13.45 -15.17 14.29
C GLU A 79 -14.02 -13.82 13.84
N SER A 80 -13.18 -12.82 13.77
CA SER A 80 -13.61 -11.45 13.45
C SER A 80 -13.60 -11.13 11.95
N GLY A 81 -12.84 -11.87 11.15
CA GLY A 81 -12.59 -11.58 9.75
C GLY A 81 -11.64 -10.38 9.53
N TRP A 82 -10.99 -9.87 10.59
CA TRP A 82 -10.12 -8.71 10.48
C TRP A 82 -8.81 -9.06 9.80
N ILE A 83 -8.35 -8.17 8.93
CA ILE A 83 -7.10 -8.34 8.20
C ILE A 83 -5.93 -8.10 9.16
N ARG A 84 -5.16 -9.14 9.42
CA ARG A 84 -3.98 -9.12 10.29
C ARG A 84 -2.71 -8.86 9.52
N GLU A 85 -2.62 -9.41 8.31
CA GLU A 85 -1.43 -9.27 7.50
C GLU A 85 -1.76 -9.30 6.02
N LEU A 86 -1.01 -8.53 5.24
CA LEU A 86 -1.00 -8.55 3.78
C LEU A 86 0.45 -8.75 3.33
N GLN A 87 0.71 -9.74 2.47
CA GLN A 87 2.02 -10.00 1.92
C GLN A 87 1.99 -9.99 0.39
N LEU A 88 3.07 -9.53 -0.21
CA LEU A 88 3.38 -9.70 -1.63
C LEU A 88 4.59 -10.64 -1.75
N ILE A 89 4.42 -11.72 -2.50
CA ILE A 89 5.43 -12.75 -2.70
C ILE A 89 5.70 -12.85 -4.19
N ASP A 90 6.96 -12.85 -4.60
CA ASP A 90 7.35 -12.99 -6.00
C ASP A 90 7.23 -14.43 -6.51
N ALA A 91 7.55 -14.64 -7.81
CA ALA A 91 7.53 -15.95 -8.44
C ALA A 91 8.57 -16.93 -7.87
N GLN A 92 9.58 -16.44 -7.16
CA GLN A 92 10.61 -17.23 -6.49
C GLN A 92 10.24 -17.57 -5.04
N GLY A 93 9.07 -17.11 -4.56
CA GLY A 93 8.62 -17.31 -3.20
C GLY A 93 9.25 -16.35 -2.19
N GLN A 94 9.89 -15.26 -2.65
CA GLN A 94 10.52 -14.28 -1.78
C GLN A 94 9.51 -13.18 -1.39
N LEU A 95 9.61 -12.73 -0.14
CA LEU A 95 8.79 -11.64 0.37
C LEU A 95 9.25 -10.31 -0.24
N VAL A 96 8.38 -9.67 -1.02
CA VAL A 96 8.62 -8.36 -1.63
C VAL A 96 8.19 -7.24 -0.69
N ALA A 97 7.03 -7.38 -0.08
CA ALA A 97 6.49 -6.46 0.91
C ALA A 97 5.55 -7.18 1.88
N ALA A 98 5.48 -6.70 3.11
CA ALA A 98 4.46 -7.12 4.06
C ALA A 98 3.91 -5.93 4.82
N ALA A 99 2.62 -6.00 5.17
CA ALA A 99 1.97 -5.08 6.09
C ALA A 99 1.33 -5.88 7.22
N ARG A 100 1.57 -5.48 8.48
CA ARG A 100 0.97 -6.07 9.68
C ARG A 100 0.07 -5.07 10.35
N ASN A 101 -1.16 -5.48 10.61
CA ASN A 101 -2.23 -4.65 11.14
C ASN A 101 -2.53 -5.01 12.59
N SER A 102 -2.62 -3.99 13.44
CA SER A 102 -2.94 -4.11 14.86
C SER A 102 -3.86 -2.99 15.34
N ASP A 103 -4.36 -3.11 16.56
CA ASP A 103 -5.24 -2.13 17.21
C ASP A 103 -6.47 -1.79 16.37
N HIS A 104 -7.16 -2.81 15.86
CA HIS A 104 -8.33 -2.61 15.03
C HIS A 104 -9.47 -1.93 15.80
N PHE A 105 -10.13 -1.01 15.10
CA PHE A 105 -11.37 -0.41 15.58
C PHE A 105 -12.46 -0.56 14.52
N ARG A 106 -13.70 -0.59 15.00
CA ARG A 106 -14.88 -0.57 14.13
C ARG A 106 -15.52 0.81 14.23
N ASP A 107 -15.69 1.44 13.09
CA ASP A 107 -16.47 2.66 13.03
C ASP A 107 -17.95 2.36 13.32
N PRO A 108 -18.55 3.02 14.33
CA PRO A 108 -19.91 2.69 14.77
C PRO A 108 -20.99 3.06 13.76
N GLU A 109 -20.74 4.03 12.89
CA GLU A 109 -21.72 4.50 11.91
C GLU A 109 -21.69 3.66 10.63
N SER A 110 -20.52 3.45 10.05
CA SER A 110 -20.36 2.70 8.80
C SER A 110 -20.19 1.19 8.99
N GLY A 111 -19.78 0.77 10.20
CA GLY A 111 -19.40 -0.62 10.49
C GLY A 111 -18.05 -1.06 9.90
N VAL A 112 -17.34 -0.17 9.19
CA VAL A 112 -16.02 -0.43 8.61
C VAL A 112 -15.01 -0.71 9.73
N VAL A 113 -14.13 -1.68 9.50
CA VAL A 113 -13.05 -2.01 10.43
C VAL A 113 -11.73 -1.60 9.81
N LEU A 114 -10.95 -0.82 10.56
CA LEU A 114 -9.61 -0.37 10.16
C LEU A 114 -8.61 -0.63 11.29
N PRO A 115 -7.33 -0.89 10.98
CA PRO A 115 -6.28 -0.92 11.98
C PRO A 115 -5.91 0.52 12.39
N ARG A 116 -5.59 0.74 13.66
CA ARG A 116 -4.96 2.00 14.10
C ARG A 116 -3.47 2.03 13.81
N THR A 117 -2.85 0.86 13.72
CA THR A 117 -1.42 0.74 13.43
C THR A 117 -1.21 -0.26 12.32
N THR A 118 -0.46 0.17 11.29
CA THR A 118 0.02 -0.67 10.20
C THR A 118 1.52 -0.56 10.11
N GLU A 119 2.22 -1.67 10.29
CA GLU A 119 3.67 -1.78 10.10
C GLU A 119 3.94 -2.40 8.74
N ILE A 120 4.69 -1.69 7.92
CA ILE A 120 5.00 -2.09 6.54
C ILE A 120 6.50 -2.31 6.42
N GLU A 121 6.90 -3.38 5.74
CA GLU A 121 8.29 -3.68 5.45
C GLU A 121 8.50 -4.01 3.97
N TRP A 122 9.65 -3.57 3.45
CA TRP A 122 10.19 -3.92 2.14
C TRP A 122 11.59 -4.50 2.32
N PRO A 123 11.72 -5.83 2.46
CA PRO A 123 12.99 -6.46 2.83
C PRO A 123 14.13 -6.15 1.85
N ALA A 124 13.85 -6.19 0.54
CA ALA A 124 14.87 -5.91 -0.48
C ALA A 124 15.41 -4.47 -0.44
N ALA A 125 14.60 -3.51 0.01
CA ALA A 125 15.00 -2.12 0.18
C ALA A 125 15.56 -1.82 1.58
N GLY A 126 15.48 -2.76 2.52
CA GLY A 126 15.81 -2.54 3.93
C GLY A 126 14.94 -1.46 4.59
N MET A 127 13.73 -1.26 4.08
CA MET A 127 12.83 -0.19 4.52
C MET A 127 11.72 -0.70 5.40
N GLN A 128 11.36 0.13 6.38
CA GLN A 128 10.19 -0.06 7.24
C GLN A 128 9.43 1.26 7.37
N LEU A 129 8.11 1.18 7.43
CA LEU A 129 7.21 2.30 7.63
C LEU A 129 6.15 1.91 8.66
N THR A 130 5.90 2.77 9.63
CA THR A 130 4.76 2.63 10.54
C THR A 130 3.74 3.72 10.28
N LEU A 131 2.53 3.32 9.89
CA LEU A 131 1.38 4.19 9.75
C LEU A 131 0.53 4.10 11.01
N ARG A 132 0.13 5.26 11.55
CA ARG A 132 -0.82 5.34 12.66
C ARG A 132 -2.00 6.18 12.24
N LEU A 133 -3.19 5.58 12.25
CA LEU A 133 -4.44 6.27 11.96
C LEU A 133 -4.93 6.95 13.25
N GLY A 134 -5.02 8.28 13.21
CA GLY A 134 -5.58 9.10 14.28
C GLY A 134 -7.11 9.17 14.18
N ASP A 135 -7.63 10.37 14.05
CA ASP A 135 -9.06 10.62 13.85
C ASP A 135 -9.44 10.27 12.41
N VAL A 136 -10.27 9.26 12.26
CA VAL A 136 -10.74 8.76 10.95
C VAL A 136 -12.20 9.13 10.79
N GLN A 137 -12.52 9.78 9.69
CA GLN A 137 -13.89 10.04 9.27
C GLN A 137 -14.21 9.19 8.05
N ILE A 138 -15.27 8.39 8.14
CA ILE A 138 -15.75 7.53 7.05
C ILE A 138 -17.06 8.11 6.56
N GLY A 139 -17.05 8.62 5.34
CA GLY A 139 -18.24 9.29 4.77
C GLY A 139 -18.00 9.74 3.33
N PRO A 140 -19.00 10.38 2.73
CA PRO A 140 -18.83 10.96 1.40
C PRO A 140 -17.74 12.04 1.43
N LEU A 141 -16.84 11.98 0.44
CA LEU A 141 -15.79 12.98 0.28
C LEU A 141 -16.42 14.29 -0.21
N ASP A 142 -16.07 15.40 0.42
CA ASP A 142 -16.38 16.73 -0.10
C ASP A 142 -15.38 17.07 -1.22
N PRO A 143 -15.83 17.17 -2.49
CA PRO A 143 -14.93 17.50 -3.60
C PRO A 143 -14.38 18.93 -3.52
N ALA A 144 -14.98 19.81 -2.72
CA ALA A 144 -14.49 21.17 -2.47
C ALA A 144 -13.46 21.25 -1.33
N SER A 145 -13.13 20.12 -0.70
CA SER A 145 -12.17 20.07 0.40
C SER A 145 -10.75 20.41 -0.07
N ASP A 146 -10.03 21.19 0.72
CA ASP A 146 -8.61 21.53 0.52
C ASP A 146 -7.69 20.30 0.49
N MET A 147 -8.18 19.12 0.93
CA MET A 147 -7.42 17.87 0.88
C MET A 147 -7.00 17.47 -0.55
N TRP A 148 -7.68 18.01 -1.57
CA TRP A 148 -7.34 17.77 -2.98
C TRP A 148 -6.40 18.81 -3.56
N SER A 149 -6.04 19.83 -2.76
CA SER A 149 -5.09 20.86 -3.18
C SER A 149 -3.66 20.37 -2.96
N GLN A 150 -2.78 20.70 -3.89
CA GLN A 150 -1.35 20.40 -3.72
C GLN A 150 -0.82 21.17 -2.50
N PRO A 151 -0.25 20.49 -1.50
CA PRO A 151 0.31 21.16 -0.34
C PRO A 151 1.49 22.05 -0.76
N GLN A 152 1.59 23.25 -0.20
CA GLN A 152 2.70 24.15 -0.43
C GLN A 152 3.58 24.24 0.82
N TYR A 153 4.85 23.97 0.66
CA TYR A 153 5.84 24.04 1.74
C TYR A 153 6.84 25.16 1.45
N PRO A 154 6.82 26.27 2.20
CA PRO A 154 7.79 27.35 2.03
C PRO A 154 9.24 26.85 2.10
N GLY A 155 10.03 27.19 1.08
CA GLY A 155 11.43 26.77 1.02
C GLY A 155 11.69 25.41 0.36
N PHE A 156 10.65 24.69 -0.05
CA PHE A 156 10.79 23.45 -0.81
C PHE A 156 10.35 23.71 -2.26
N PRO A 157 11.25 23.58 -3.25
CA PRO A 157 10.86 23.67 -4.64
C PRO A 157 9.92 22.52 -5.02
N ASP A 158 8.91 22.84 -5.83
CA ASP A 158 8.00 21.87 -6.42
C ASP A 158 8.67 21.21 -7.62
N ILE A 159 8.85 19.90 -7.56
CA ILE A 159 9.42 19.12 -8.67
C ILE A 159 8.35 18.14 -9.16
N ARG A 160 7.88 18.36 -10.39
CA ARG A 160 7.01 17.38 -11.04
C ARG A 160 7.84 16.17 -11.45
N VAL A 161 7.46 15.00 -10.94
CA VAL A 161 8.06 13.74 -11.37
C VAL A 161 7.44 13.39 -12.72
N THR A 162 8.23 13.59 -13.79
CA THR A 162 7.92 13.11 -15.13
C THR A 162 8.71 11.85 -15.40
N GLU A 163 8.30 11.02 -16.37
CA GLU A 163 9.12 9.88 -16.81
C GLU A 163 10.58 10.34 -17.04
N PRO A 164 11.57 9.53 -16.61
CA PRO A 164 12.96 9.83 -16.97
C PRO A 164 13.05 9.91 -18.48
N GLY A 165 13.41 11.08 -18.98
CA GLY A 165 13.70 11.25 -20.40
C GLY A 165 14.74 10.22 -20.85
N PRO A 166 14.78 9.82 -22.12
CA PRO A 166 15.73 8.84 -22.61
C PRO A 166 17.14 9.23 -22.17
N VAL A 167 17.81 8.29 -21.48
CA VAL A 167 19.22 8.47 -21.05
C VAL A 167 20.02 8.74 -22.31
N PRO A 168 20.73 9.88 -22.40
CA PRO A 168 21.58 10.15 -23.55
C PRO A 168 22.62 9.03 -23.69
N PRO A 169 22.86 8.50 -24.91
CA PRO A 169 23.88 7.48 -25.11
C PRO A 169 25.25 8.06 -24.71
N ASN A 170 26.00 7.30 -23.91
CA ASN A 170 27.40 7.58 -23.60
C ASN A 170 28.25 7.57 -24.89
#